data_f36b7bbd030d06e4311d91fc48c33923
#
_entry.id   f36b7bbd030d06e4311d91fc48c33923
#
_cell.length_a   1.000
_cell.length_b   1.000
_cell.length_c   1.000
_cell.angle_alpha   90.00
_cell.angle_beta   90.00
_cell.angle_gamma   90.00
#
_symmetry.space_group_name_H-M   'P 1'
#
loop_
_entity.id
_entity.type
_entity.pdbx_description
1 polymer ?
#
loop_
_entity_poly.entity_id
_entity_poly.type
_entity_poly.pdbx_seq_one_letter_code
_entity_poly.pdbx_strand_id
1 'polypeptide(L)'
;MTHLPGLLQHEDYVRAVFREAVPPLTPEALESRVEFRVRRRAVLDGAEAPECTFLIHEAALRMRFGEDRMIKSQLDHLLNQSDRKNVTIRVMPFAAGGFPSAGSSTLYVSGPVRQLDTVQLDVPTGSAFLSADTHLANYRSVLDRMEERCLGPDPSRDFIRDVMQDL
;
A
#
# COMPACT_ATOMS: atom_id res chain seq x y z
N MET A 1 3.32 1.78 -8.05
CA MET A 1 4.16 1.25 -6.94
C MET A 1 4.40 -0.23 -7.19
N THR A 2 5.63 -0.69 -7.00
CA THR A 2 6.03 -2.09 -7.25
C THR A 2 6.07 -2.94 -5.98
N HIS A 3 5.79 -2.37 -4.81
CA HIS A 3 5.65 -3.09 -3.55
C HIS A 3 4.34 -2.73 -2.85
N LEU A 4 3.93 -3.55 -1.92
CA LEU A 4 2.69 -3.38 -1.17
C LEU A 4 2.72 -2.14 -0.27
N PRO A 5 1.56 -1.53 0.05
CA PRO A 5 1.47 -0.41 0.98
C PRO A 5 2.09 -0.73 2.34
N GLY A 6 2.90 0.19 2.89
CA GLY A 6 3.68 -0.04 4.09
C GLY A 6 2.87 -0.46 5.32
N LEU A 7 1.63 0.02 5.46
CA LEU A 7 0.71 -0.35 6.54
C LEU A 7 0.19 -1.79 6.45
N LEU A 8 0.27 -2.39 5.26
CA LEU A 8 -0.19 -3.77 4.99
C LEU A 8 0.96 -4.76 4.83
N GLN A 9 2.21 -4.37 5.12
CA GLN A 9 3.35 -5.27 4.97
C GLN A 9 3.54 -6.12 6.23
N HIS A 10 3.71 -7.44 6.05
CA HIS A 10 4.20 -8.34 7.10
C HIS A 10 5.66 -8.02 7.44
N GLU A 11 6.11 -8.29 8.65
CA GLU A 11 7.45 -7.94 9.11
C GLU A 11 8.57 -8.50 8.23
N ASP A 12 8.48 -9.78 7.85
CA ASP A 12 9.49 -10.42 6.98
C ASP A 12 9.53 -9.78 5.60
N TYR A 13 8.37 -9.39 5.05
CA TYR A 13 8.30 -8.66 3.78
C TYR A 13 8.92 -7.27 3.90
N VAL A 14 8.67 -6.55 4.99
CA VAL A 14 9.32 -5.25 5.29
C VAL A 14 10.83 -5.41 5.28
N ARG A 15 11.34 -6.44 5.96
CA ARG A 15 12.77 -6.73 6.05
C ARG A 15 13.37 -7.04 4.67
N ALA A 16 12.66 -7.83 3.86
CA ALA A 16 13.08 -8.15 2.50
C ALA A 16 13.12 -6.89 1.60
N VAL A 17 12.09 -6.03 1.65
CA VAL A 17 12.07 -4.76 0.90
C VAL A 17 13.23 -3.84 1.31
N PHE A 18 13.55 -3.73 2.61
CA PHE A 18 14.65 -2.87 3.05
C PHE A 18 16.04 -3.43 2.74
N ARG A 19 16.19 -4.74 2.52
CA ARG A 19 17.45 -5.32 2.06
C ARG A 19 17.85 -4.89 0.64
N GLU A 20 16.87 -4.44 -0.18
CA GLU A 20 17.09 -3.88 -1.51
C GLU A 20 17.50 -2.40 -1.49
N ALA A 21 17.72 -1.81 -0.30
CA ALA A 21 18.09 -0.40 -0.19
C ALA A 21 19.48 -0.11 -0.76
N VAL A 22 19.62 1.01 -1.47
CA VAL A 22 20.90 1.49 -2.00
C VAL A 22 21.16 2.91 -1.45
N PRO A 23 22.30 3.12 -0.72
CA PRO A 23 23.28 2.12 -0.30
C PRO A 23 22.70 1.10 0.68
N PRO A 24 23.35 -0.07 0.83
CA PRO A 24 22.89 -1.09 1.78
C PRO A 24 22.83 -0.55 3.21
N LEU A 25 21.80 -0.97 3.94
CA LEU A 25 21.63 -0.59 5.34
C LEU A 25 22.55 -1.42 6.25
N THR A 26 23.04 -0.83 7.34
CA THR A 26 23.65 -1.63 8.42
C THR A 26 22.58 -2.50 9.09
N PRO A 27 22.96 -3.60 9.75
CA PRO A 27 22.00 -4.44 10.47
C PRO A 27 21.12 -3.65 11.46
N GLU A 28 21.71 -2.73 12.21
CA GLU A 28 21.03 -1.89 13.21
C GLU A 28 20.05 -0.92 12.53
N ALA A 29 20.46 -0.30 11.42
CA ALA A 29 19.59 0.59 10.64
C ALA A 29 18.43 -0.16 9.98
N LEU A 30 18.68 -1.39 9.52
CA LEU A 30 17.64 -2.26 8.97
C LEU A 30 16.57 -2.56 10.04
N GLU A 31 16.98 -3.08 11.20
CA GLU A 31 16.04 -3.45 12.26
C GLU A 31 15.26 -2.24 12.80
N SER A 32 15.93 -1.10 12.98
CA SER A 32 15.27 0.15 13.37
C SER A 32 14.19 0.58 12.37
N ARG A 33 14.43 0.46 11.05
CA ARG A 33 13.45 0.79 10.01
C ARG A 33 12.31 -0.22 9.97
N VAL A 34 12.61 -1.50 10.19
CA VAL A 34 11.60 -2.57 10.28
C VAL A 34 10.67 -2.28 11.46
N GLU A 35 11.22 -2.08 12.66
CA GLU A 35 10.47 -1.77 13.86
C GLU A 35 9.58 -0.54 13.67
N PHE A 36 10.13 0.54 13.14
CA PHE A 36 9.38 1.77 12.88
C PHE A 36 8.20 1.51 11.92
N ARG A 37 8.41 0.77 10.83
CA ARG A 37 7.35 0.45 9.86
C ARG A 37 6.27 -0.44 10.46
N VAL A 38 6.65 -1.45 11.23
CA VAL A 38 5.73 -2.34 11.93
C VAL A 38 4.91 -1.56 12.97
N ARG A 39 5.54 -0.69 13.75
CA ARG A 39 4.88 0.15 14.75
C ARG A 39 3.83 1.09 14.13
N ARG A 40 4.08 1.61 12.93
CA ARG A 40 3.12 2.48 12.22
C ARG A 40 1.77 1.80 11.93
N ARG A 41 1.71 0.46 11.88
CA ARG A 41 0.44 -0.27 11.68
C ARG A 41 -0.58 -0.02 12.79
N ALA A 42 -0.11 0.38 13.98
CA ALA A 42 -0.99 0.71 15.10
C ALA A 42 -2.00 1.84 14.77
N VAL A 43 -1.77 2.64 13.72
CA VAL A 43 -2.74 3.63 13.23
C VAL A 43 -4.06 2.98 12.77
N LEU A 44 -4.02 1.71 12.38
CA LEU A 44 -5.21 0.95 11.97
C LEU A 44 -5.97 0.34 13.15
N ASP A 45 -5.45 0.45 14.37
CA ASP A 45 -5.99 -0.19 15.57
C ASP A 45 -6.81 0.80 16.41
N GLY A 46 -7.76 0.27 17.19
CA GLY A 46 -8.57 1.03 18.13
C GLY A 46 -9.89 1.56 17.57
N ALA A 47 -10.68 2.17 18.44
CA ALA A 47 -12.02 2.66 18.12
C ALA A 47 -12.02 3.92 17.23
N GLU A 48 -10.94 4.70 17.29
CA GLU A 48 -10.75 5.93 16.51
C GLU A 48 -9.89 5.71 15.26
N ALA A 49 -9.62 4.45 14.89
CA ALA A 49 -8.82 4.13 13.70
C ALA A 49 -9.51 4.66 12.43
N PRO A 50 -8.77 5.29 11.52
CA PRO A 50 -9.35 5.86 10.31
C PRO A 50 -9.83 4.77 9.34
N GLU A 51 -10.82 5.11 8.54
CA GLU A 51 -11.19 4.33 7.36
C GLU A 51 -10.08 4.43 6.32
N CYS A 52 -9.59 3.28 5.86
CA CYS A 52 -8.49 3.19 4.91
C CYS A 52 -8.86 2.36 3.69
N THR A 53 -8.76 2.95 2.50
CA THR A 53 -8.88 2.24 1.23
C THR A 53 -7.52 2.10 0.56
N PHE A 54 -7.15 0.88 0.22
CA PHE A 54 -5.88 0.55 -0.44
C PHE A 54 -6.14 0.05 -1.87
N LEU A 55 -5.70 0.83 -2.85
CA LEU A 55 -5.73 0.44 -4.27
C LEU A 55 -4.38 -0.18 -4.63
N ILE A 56 -4.36 -1.49 -4.86
CA ILE A 56 -3.14 -2.27 -5.07
C ILE A 56 -3.12 -2.82 -6.49
N HIS A 57 -2.14 -2.42 -7.29
CA HIS A 57 -1.96 -2.98 -8.62
C HIS A 57 -1.42 -4.42 -8.54
N GLU A 58 -1.88 -5.30 -9.43
CA GLU A 58 -1.47 -6.72 -9.52
C GLU A 58 0.05 -6.90 -9.50
N ALA A 59 0.82 -6.00 -10.13
CA ALA A 59 2.27 -6.06 -10.12
C ALA A 59 2.86 -6.09 -8.70
N ALA A 60 2.25 -5.38 -7.73
CA ALA A 60 2.72 -5.38 -6.36
C ALA A 60 2.46 -6.71 -5.64
N LEU A 61 1.39 -7.43 -6.00
CA LEU A 61 1.08 -8.76 -5.46
C LEU A 61 2.03 -9.83 -6.00
N ARG A 62 2.49 -9.68 -7.26
CA ARG A 62 3.36 -10.64 -7.94
C ARG A 62 4.85 -10.33 -7.82
N MET A 63 5.22 -9.16 -7.26
CA MET A 63 6.62 -8.79 -7.06
C MET A 63 7.28 -9.67 -5.98
N ARG A 64 8.40 -10.29 -6.33
CA ARG A 64 9.13 -11.22 -5.48
C ARG A 64 10.27 -10.51 -4.76
N PHE A 65 10.10 -10.20 -3.47
CA PHE A 65 11.15 -9.68 -2.58
C PHE A 65 11.82 -10.76 -1.74
N GLY A 66 11.46 -12.02 -1.93
CA GLY A 66 12.00 -13.15 -1.19
C GLY A 66 11.43 -14.48 -1.68
N GLU A 67 11.53 -15.51 -0.83
CA GLU A 67 11.06 -16.86 -1.14
C GLU A 67 9.52 -16.92 -1.15
N ASP A 68 8.97 -17.90 -1.88
CA ASP A 68 7.52 -18.10 -2.04
C ASP A 68 6.78 -18.22 -0.69
N ARG A 69 7.38 -18.88 0.29
CA ARG A 69 6.81 -19.01 1.64
C ARG A 69 6.58 -17.64 2.28
N MET A 70 7.53 -16.72 2.14
CA MET A 70 7.42 -15.37 2.70
C MET A 70 6.37 -14.55 1.94
N ILE A 71 6.31 -14.69 0.60
CA ILE A 71 5.28 -14.03 -0.21
C ILE A 71 3.89 -14.56 0.14
N LYS A 72 3.73 -15.89 0.32
CA LYS A 72 2.47 -16.49 0.80
C LYS A 72 2.04 -15.90 2.15
N SER A 73 2.97 -15.80 3.11
CA SER A 73 2.68 -15.18 4.42
C SER A 73 2.25 -13.72 4.29
N GLN A 74 2.86 -12.98 3.36
CA GLN A 74 2.48 -11.60 3.08
C GLN A 74 1.08 -11.50 2.46
N LEU A 75 0.72 -12.36 1.50
CA LEU A 75 -0.61 -12.36 0.87
C LEU A 75 -1.69 -12.80 1.86
N ASP A 76 -1.41 -13.80 2.71
CA ASP A 76 -2.29 -14.18 3.80
C ASP A 76 -2.50 -13.03 4.79
N HIS A 77 -1.42 -12.29 5.12
CA HIS A 77 -1.52 -11.08 5.93
C HIS A 77 -2.44 -10.02 5.30
N LEU A 78 -2.42 -9.82 3.97
CA LEU A 78 -3.36 -8.93 3.29
C LEU A 78 -4.81 -9.38 3.48
N LEU A 79 -5.09 -10.68 3.31
CA LEU A 79 -6.43 -11.23 3.53
C LEU A 79 -6.92 -10.98 4.95
N ASN A 80 -6.05 -11.23 5.95
CA ASN A 80 -6.35 -10.98 7.36
C ASN A 80 -6.59 -9.48 7.65
N GLN A 81 -5.82 -8.57 7.03
CA GLN A 81 -6.04 -7.13 7.18
C GLN A 81 -7.35 -6.69 6.53
N SER A 82 -7.78 -7.33 5.45
CA SER A 82 -9.05 -7.02 4.77
C SER A 82 -10.30 -7.49 5.55
N ASP A 83 -10.14 -8.26 6.63
CA ASP A 83 -11.24 -8.62 7.54
C ASP A 83 -11.57 -7.49 8.54
N ARG A 84 -10.72 -6.48 8.64
CA ARG A 84 -10.94 -5.32 9.51
C ARG A 84 -12.03 -4.43 8.93
N LYS A 85 -12.91 -3.91 9.78
CA LYS A 85 -14.04 -3.06 9.37
C LYS A 85 -13.59 -1.74 8.72
N ASN A 86 -12.45 -1.22 9.15
CA ASN A 86 -11.88 0.06 8.70
C ASN A 86 -10.83 -0.09 7.59
N VAL A 87 -10.64 -1.28 7.02
CA VAL A 87 -9.66 -1.53 5.95
C VAL A 87 -10.35 -2.12 4.73
N THR A 88 -10.30 -1.41 3.63
CA THR A 88 -10.75 -1.88 2.32
C THR A 88 -9.56 -2.08 1.41
N ILE A 89 -9.41 -3.28 0.86
CA ILE A 89 -8.38 -3.60 -0.13
C ILE A 89 -9.06 -3.86 -1.47
N ARG A 90 -8.60 -3.15 -2.51
CA ARG A 90 -9.08 -3.31 -3.88
C ARG A 90 -7.90 -3.52 -4.83
N VAL A 91 -7.98 -4.57 -5.62
CA VAL A 91 -6.93 -4.95 -6.57
C VAL A 91 -7.25 -4.39 -7.96
N MET A 92 -6.25 -3.79 -8.59
CA MET A 92 -6.27 -3.39 -9.98
C MET A 92 -5.52 -4.45 -10.80
N PRO A 93 -6.21 -5.31 -11.56
CA PRO A 93 -5.56 -6.35 -12.36
C PRO A 93 -4.87 -5.76 -13.59
N PHE A 94 -3.89 -6.46 -14.15
CA PHE A 94 -3.27 -6.09 -15.43
C PHE A 94 -4.31 -5.89 -16.54
N ALA A 95 -5.36 -6.70 -16.54
CA ALA A 95 -6.45 -6.62 -17.51
C ALA A 95 -7.22 -5.28 -17.47
N ALA A 96 -7.13 -4.50 -16.38
CA ALA A 96 -7.73 -3.16 -16.31
C ALA A 96 -7.03 -2.13 -17.22
N GLY A 97 -5.85 -2.47 -17.74
CA GLY A 97 -5.08 -1.60 -18.65
C GLY A 97 -4.41 -0.42 -17.94
N GLY A 98 -4.10 0.63 -18.69
CA GLY A 98 -3.42 1.81 -18.17
C GLY A 98 -4.27 2.63 -17.20
N PHE A 99 -3.64 3.25 -16.21
CA PHE A 99 -4.30 4.06 -15.17
C PHE A 99 -3.46 5.31 -14.85
N PRO A 100 -4.10 6.38 -14.32
CA PRO A 100 -3.37 7.60 -13.98
C PRO A 100 -2.36 7.34 -12.85
N SER A 101 -1.23 8.06 -12.86
CA SER A 101 -0.16 7.97 -11.85
C SER A 101 0.48 6.58 -11.68
N ALA A 102 0.52 5.76 -12.74
CA ALA A 102 1.02 4.38 -12.71
C ALA A 102 2.45 4.23 -12.14
N GLY A 103 3.29 5.26 -12.24
CA GLY A 103 4.67 5.27 -11.75
C GLY A 103 4.85 5.76 -10.32
N SER A 104 3.80 6.19 -9.63
CA SER A 104 3.90 6.87 -8.33
C SER A 104 3.15 6.15 -7.22
N SER A 105 3.70 6.25 -6.00
CA SER A 105 2.98 5.91 -4.78
C SER A 105 2.33 7.16 -4.22
N THR A 106 1.03 7.11 -3.97
CA THR A 106 0.26 8.24 -3.47
C THR A 106 -0.49 7.82 -2.21
N LEU A 107 -0.39 8.63 -1.17
CA LEU A 107 -1.24 8.56 0.02
C LEU A 107 -2.05 9.85 0.10
N TYR A 108 -3.37 9.74 0.05
CA TYR A 108 -4.28 10.85 0.33
C TYR A 108 -4.79 10.71 1.77
N VAL A 109 -4.61 11.74 2.56
CA VAL A 109 -5.09 11.80 3.94
C VAL A 109 -6.16 12.88 4.03
N SER A 110 -7.37 12.50 4.36
CA SER A 110 -8.48 13.41 4.63
C SER A 110 -8.39 13.95 6.04
N GLY A 111 -8.43 15.27 6.18
CA GLY A 111 -8.54 15.95 7.47
C GLY A 111 -9.99 16.08 7.93
N PRO A 112 -10.23 16.61 9.14
CA PRO A 112 -11.58 16.90 9.65
C PRO A 112 -12.30 17.98 8.83
N VAL A 113 -11.56 18.79 8.10
CA VAL A 113 -12.04 19.73 7.10
C VAL A 113 -11.14 19.67 5.87
N ARG A 114 -11.69 19.94 4.67
CA ARG A 114 -10.97 19.82 3.38
C ARG A 114 -9.65 20.58 3.31
N GLN A 115 -9.55 21.71 4.00
CA GLN A 115 -8.35 22.55 4.04
C GLN A 115 -7.17 21.87 4.76
N LEU A 116 -7.43 20.82 5.53
CA LEU A 116 -6.43 20.02 6.22
C LEU A 116 -6.10 18.70 5.49
N ASP A 117 -6.70 18.47 4.32
CA ASP A 117 -6.33 17.34 3.49
C ASP A 117 -4.86 17.45 3.05
N THR A 118 -4.21 16.33 2.88
CA THR A 118 -2.81 16.27 2.47
C THR A 118 -2.57 15.08 1.55
N VAL A 119 -1.78 15.30 0.50
CA VAL A 119 -1.27 14.22 -0.34
C VAL A 119 0.21 14.03 -0.05
N GLN A 120 0.60 12.82 0.26
CA GLN A 120 2.00 12.41 0.33
C GLN A 120 2.35 11.61 -0.93
N LEU A 121 3.47 11.99 -1.54
CA LEU A 121 4.09 11.28 -2.66
C LEU A 121 5.46 10.76 -2.24
N ASP A 122 5.75 9.50 -2.55
CA ASP A 122 7.09 8.97 -2.41
C ASP A 122 7.89 9.32 -3.66
N VAL A 123 8.97 10.05 -3.45
CA VAL A 123 9.94 10.44 -4.49
C VAL A 123 11.33 9.88 -4.14
N PRO A 124 12.24 9.72 -5.11
CA PRO A 124 13.56 9.11 -4.84
C PRO A 124 14.36 9.79 -3.73
N THR A 125 14.12 11.06 -3.50
CA THR A 125 14.83 11.88 -2.48
C THR A 125 14.10 11.97 -1.15
N GLY A 126 12.98 11.26 -0.96
CA GLY A 126 12.17 11.28 0.27
C GLY A 126 10.67 11.33 0.00
N SER A 127 9.93 12.06 0.83
CA SER A 127 8.48 12.28 0.66
C SER A 127 8.18 13.74 0.36
N ALA A 128 7.32 13.98 -0.61
CA ALA A 128 6.76 15.30 -0.90
C ALA A 128 5.32 15.38 -0.35
N PHE A 129 4.97 16.52 0.25
CA PHE A 129 3.63 16.78 0.78
C PHE A 129 2.98 17.90 0.00
N LEU A 130 1.73 17.70 -0.43
CA LEU A 130 0.95 18.66 -1.19
C LEU A 130 -0.34 18.98 -0.44
N SER A 131 -0.63 20.27 -0.27
CA SER A 131 -1.82 20.78 0.42
C SER A 131 -2.58 21.85 -0.35
N ALA A 132 -2.10 22.28 -1.53
CA ALA A 132 -2.82 23.24 -2.35
C ALA A 132 -4.10 22.62 -2.92
N ASP A 133 -5.21 23.37 -2.88
CA ASP A 133 -6.55 22.90 -3.31
C ASP A 133 -6.56 22.30 -4.72
N THR A 134 -5.83 22.91 -5.65
CA THR A 134 -5.71 22.41 -7.03
C THR A 134 -5.05 21.04 -7.10
N HIS A 135 -4.00 20.80 -6.29
CA HIS A 135 -3.34 19.51 -6.21
C HIS A 135 -4.26 18.47 -5.55
N LEU A 136 -4.91 18.83 -4.44
CA LEU A 136 -5.83 17.96 -3.73
C LEU A 136 -6.99 17.52 -4.63
N ALA A 137 -7.58 18.45 -5.38
CA ALA A 137 -8.66 18.15 -6.33
C ALA A 137 -8.19 17.19 -7.44
N ASN A 138 -6.98 17.41 -7.98
CA ASN A 138 -6.41 16.55 -9.00
C ASN A 138 -6.17 15.12 -8.47
N TYR A 139 -5.58 14.98 -7.28
CA TYR A 139 -5.30 13.66 -6.71
C TYR A 139 -6.56 12.90 -6.29
N ARG A 140 -7.62 13.59 -5.86
CA ARG A 140 -8.93 12.97 -5.67
C ARG A 140 -9.43 12.36 -6.99
N SER A 141 -9.45 13.14 -8.07
CA SER A 141 -9.87 12.65 -9.40
C SER A 141 -8.99 11.50 -9.92
N VAL A 142 -7.69 11.51 -9.61
CA VAL A 142 -6.78 10.40 -9.93
C VAL A 142 -7.19 9.14 -9.18
N LEU A 143 -7.43 9.24 -7.87
CA LEU A 143 -7.82 8.10 -7.04
C LEU A 143 -9.20 7.55 -7.42
N ASP A 144 -10.19 8.42 -7.69
CA ASP A 144 -11.52 8.02 -8.15
C ASP A 144 -11.40 7.18 -9.44
N ARG A 145 -10.63 7.66 -10.42
CA ARG A 145 -10.39 6.94 -11.68
C ARG A 145 -9.60 5.64 -11.51
N MET A 146 -8.72 5.56 -10.53
CA MET A 146 -8.03 4.31 -10.18
C MET A 146 -9.01 3.33 -9.55
N GLU A 147 -9.86 3.81 -8.64
CA GLU A 147 -10.84 2.98 -7.95
C GLU A 147 -11.85 2.35 -8.91
N GLU A 148 -12.32 3.09 -9.92
CA GLU A 148 -13.20 2.60 -10.99
C GLU A 148 -12.61 1.41 -11.77
N ARG A 149 -11.28 1.27 -11.80
CA ARG A 149 -10.56 0.19 -12.48
C ARG A 149 -10.20 -0.98 -11.57
N CYS A 150 -10.44 -0.84 -10.28
CA CYS A 150 -10.20 -1.89 -9.30
C CYS A 150 -11.38 -2.85 -9.22
N LEU A 151 -11.09 -4.09 -8.90
CA LEU A 151 -12.08 -5.06 -8.46
C LEU A 151 -12.76 -4.57 -7.17
N GLY A 152 -13.97 -5.01 -6.91
CA GLY A 152 -14.62 -4.82 -5.60
C GLY A 152 -13.85 -5.55 -4.48
N PRO A 153 -14.20 -5.29 -3.20
CA PRO A 153 -13.49 -5.90 -2.06
C PRO A 153 -13.46 -7.44 -2.12
N ASP A 154 -14.61 -8.12 -2.28
CA ASP A 154 -14.68 -9.58 -2.31
C ASP A 154 -13.96 -10.17 -3.53
N PRO A 155 -14.19 -9.72 -4.78
CA PRO A 155 -13.37 -10.15 -5.92
C PRO A 155 -11.87 -9.89 -5.76
N SER A 156 -11.48 -8.84 -5.03
CA SER A 156 -10.05 -8.58 -4.74
C SER A 156 -9.46 -9.61 -3.80
N ARG A 157 -10.22 -10.07 -2.80
CA ARG A 157 -9.81 -11.16 -1.91
C ARG A 157 -9.61 -12.46 -2.68
N ASP A 158 -10.53 -12.79 -3.58
CA ASP A 158 -10.42 -13.98 -4.42
C ASP A 158 -9.19 -13.88 -5.33
N PHE A 159 -8.97 -12.73 -5.96
CA PHE A 159 -7.79 -12.48 -6.77
C PHE A 159 -6.46 -12.67 -5.98
N ILE A 160 -6.41 -12.20 -4.73
CA ILE A 160 -5.23 -12.40 -3.85
C ILE A 160 -5.02 -13.88 -3.56
N ARG A 161 -6.10 -14.66 -3.32
CA ARG A 161 -6.01 -16.13 -3.14
C ARG A 161 -5.49 -16.84 -4.38
N ASP A 162 -5.96 -16.45 -5.56
CA ASP A 162 -5.50 -17.01 -6.84
C ASP A 162 -4.00 -16.74 -7.03
N VAL A 163 -3.54 -15.50 -6.82
CA VAL A 163 -2.11 -15.17 -6.88
C VAL A 163 -1.30 -16.00 -5.88
N MET A 164 -1.84 -16.28 -4.70
CA MET A 164 -1.16 -17.10 -3.69
C MET A 164 -1.10 -18.58 -4.08
N GLN A 165 -2.07 -19.10 -4.86
CA GLN A 165 -2.04 -20.47 -5.39
C GLN A 165 -1.03 -20.63 -6.53
N ASP A 166 -0.76 -19.56 -7.29
CA ASP A 166 0.23 -19.54 -8.38
C ASP A 166 1.69 -19.59 -7.86
N LEU A 167 1.92 -19.49 -6.55
CA LEU A 167 3.22 -19.53 -5.87
C LEU A 167 3.58 -20.97 -5.44
#